data_2c243e697cc177b81fb7fb72ef20116c
#
_entry.id   2c243e697cc177b81fb7fb72ef20116c
#
_cell.length_a   1.000
_cell.length_b   1.000
_cell.length_c   1.000
_cell.angle_alpha   90.00
_cell.angle_beta   90.00
_cell.angle_gamma   90.00
#
_symmetry.space_group_name_H-M   'P 1'
#
loop_
_entity.id
_entity.type
_entity.pdbx_description
1 polymer ?
#
loop_
_entity_poly.entity_id
_entity_poly.type
_entity_poly.pdbx_seq_one_letter_code
_entity_poly.pdbx_strand_id
1 'polypeptide(L)'
;MHYEATAHHFQQLIEQLSLSVDAIADIAGTAAEQVVEALVGEKKLFCCGVGIDASTATLMSTLLTCGVNRERPTLPAIELSTTTDHPDDGAIQWLVNRLGALGQPGDVAIVFASQISTH
;
A
#
# COMPACT_ATOMS: atom_id res chain seq x y z
N MET A 1 -15.11 20.70 26.25
CA MET A 1 -14.33 19.59 26.80
C MET A 1 -13.97 18.58 25.74
N HIS A 2 -14.48 17.34 25.79
CA HIS A 2 -14.09 16.35 24.78
C HIS A 2 -14.51 16.72 23.36
N TYR A 3 -15.67 17.36 23.22
CA TYR A 3 -16.15 17.78 21.90
C TYR A 3 -15.22 18.80 21.25
N GLU A 4 -14.79 19.80 22.00
CA GLU A 4 -13.92 20.84 21.44
C GLU A 4 -12.56 20.30 21.02
N ALA A 5 -11.96 19.44 21.85
CA ALA A 5 -10.68 18.80 21.52
C ALA A 5 -10.79 17.92 20.30
N THR A 6 -11.87 17.14 20.20
CA THR A 6 -12.12 16.25 19.07
C THR A 6 -12.35 17.05 17.79
N ALA A 7 -13.18 18.09 17.85
CA ALA A 7 -13.44 18.96 16.70
C ALA A 7 -12.17 19.63 16.19
N HIS A 8 -11.34 20.11 17.12
CA HIS A 8 -10.06 20.75 16.76
C HIS A 8 -9.11 19.75 16.08
N HIS A 9 -9.06 18.53 16.59
CA HIS A 9 -8.24 17.48 15.98
C HIS A 9 -8.68 17.18 14.54
N PHE A 10 -9.97 17.03 14.30
CA PHE A 10 -10.49 16.80 12.95
C PHE A 10 -10.20 17.98 12.01
N GLN A 11 -10.33 19.20 12.52
CA GLN A 11 -10.01 20.38 11.71
C GLN A 11 -8.53 20.40 11.31
N GLN A 12 -7.64 20.04 12.23
CA GLN A 12 -6.22 19.95 11.90
C GLN A 12 -5.93 18.89 10.85
N LEU A 13 -6.59 17.74 10.93
CA LEU A 13 -6.44 16.70 9.92
C LEU A 13 -6.92 17.16 8.55
N ILE A 14 -8.06 17.85 8.51
CA ILE A 14 -8.59 18.38 7.25
C ILE A 14 -7.63 19.39 6.64
N GLU A 15 -7.07 20.27 7.45
CA GLU A 15 -6.09 21.25 6.98
C GLU A 15 -4.84 20.58 6.43
N GLN A 16 -4.32 19.57 7.14
CA GLN A 16 -3.14 18.85 6.68
C GLN A 16 -3.39 18.13 5.37
N LEU A 17 -4.54 17.47 5.23
CA LEU A 17 -4.91 16.80 3.99
C LEU A 17 -5.05 17.79 2.84
N SER A 18 -5.68 18.95 3.10
CA SER A 18 -5.86 19.98 2.09
C SER A 18 -4.54 20.55 1.60
N LEU A 19 -3.59 20.77 2.52
CA LEU A 19 -2.28 21.31 2.18
C LEU A 19 -1.40 20.33 1.43
N SER A 20 -1.61 19.03 1.63
CA SER A 20 -0.79 18.00 1.01
C SER A 20 -1.38 17.41 -0.27
N VAL A 21 -2.61 17.79 -0.63
CA VAL A 21 -3.31 17.17 -1.76
C VAL A 21 -2.54 17.31 -3.07
N ASP A 22 -1.97 18.47 -3.35
CA ASP A 22 -1.25 18.68 -4.62
C ASP A 22 0.02 17.85 -4.69
N ALA A 23 0.74 17.74 -3.57
CA ALA A 23 1.97 16.95 -3.53
C ALA A 23 1.69 15.46 -3.64
N ILE A 24 0.61 14.99 -3.02
CA ILE A 24 0.26 13.57 -3.01
C ILE A 24 -0.38 13.15 -4.33
N ALA A 25 -1.23 14.01 -4.90
CA ALA A 25 -2.00 13.66 -6.09
C ALA A 25 -1.12 13.31 -7.29
N ASP A 26 -0.05 14.06 -7.53
CA ASP A 26 0.86 13.79 -8.64
C ASP A 26 1.57 12.45 -8.46
N ILE A 27 2.06 12.19 -7.26
CA ILE A 27 2.78 10.93 -6.96
C ILE A 27 1.82 9.75 -7.05
N ALA A 28 0.63 9.89 -6.47
CA ALA A 28 -0.38 8.83 -6.52
C ALA A 28 -0.84 8.56 -7.95
N GLY A 29 -0.98 9.61 -8.76
CA GLY A 29 -1.33 9.48 -10.17
C GLY A 29 -0.28 8.72 -10.96
N THR A 30 0.99 9.03 -10.74
CA THR A 30 2.09 8.31 -11.39
C THR A 30 2.12 6.84 -10.97
N ALA A 31 1.92 6.58 -9.68
CA ALA A 31 1.86 5.19 -9.19
C ALA A 31 0.69 4.43 -9.79
N ALA A 32 -0.48 5.08 -9.89
CA ALA A 32 -1.66 4.47 -10.48
C ALA A 32 -1.44 4.13 -11.96
N GLU A 33 -0.76 4.99 -12.70
CA GLU A 33 -0.41 4.71 -14.10
C GLU A 33 0.46 3.47 -14.24
N GLN A 34 1.45 3.31 -13.36
CA GLN A 34 2.31 2.12 -13.37
C GLN A 34 1.51 0.86 -13.07
N VAL A 35 0.58 0.93 -12.13
CA VAL A 35 -0.28 -0.21 -11.80
C VAL A 35 -1.16 -0.59 -12.99
N VAL A 36 -1.78 0.40 -13.63
CA VAL A 36 -2.63 0.16 -14.80
C VAL A 36 -1.82 -0.45 -15.94
N GLU A 37 -0.62 0.07 -16.20
CA GLU A 37 0.27 -0.48 -17.23
C GLU A 37 0.58 -1.95 -16.97
N ALA A 38 0.89 -2.30 -15.72
CA ALA A 38 1.17 -3.68 -15.36
C ALA A 38 -0.05 -4.57 -15.58
N LEU A 39 -1.23 -4.12 -15.16
CA LEU A 39 -2.46 -4.88 -15.32
C LEU A 39 -2.85 -5.07 -16.78
N VAL A 40 -2.69 -4.04 -17.61
CA VAL A 40 -2.95 -4.12 -19.05
C VAL A 40 -1.98 -5.08 -19.71
N GLY A 41 -0.73 -5.11 -19.25
CA GLY A 41 0.30 -6.02 -19.76
C GLY A 41 0.22 -7.43 -19.19
N GLU A 42 -0.84 -7.77 -18.47
CA GLU A 42 -1.03 -9.09 -17.83
C GLU A 42 0.04 -9.43 -16.81
N LYS A 43 0.53 -8.42 -16.10
CA LYS A 43 1.52 -8.58 -15.03
C LYS A 43 0.84 -8.63 -13.66
N LYS A 44 1.63 -9.03 -12.65
CA LYS A 44 1.13 -9.16 -11.28
C LYS A 44 1.44 -7.92 -10.45
N LEU A 45 0.64 -7.74 -9.41
CA LEU A 45 0.89 -6.75 -8.37
C LEU A 45 1.21 -7.48 -7.08
N PHE A 46 2.23 -7.02 -6.37
CA PHE A 46 2.55 -7.50 -5.04
C PHE A 46 2.21 -6.41 -4.05
N CYS A 47 1.38 -6.73 -3.05
CA CYS A 47 1.04 -5.81 -1.98
C CYS A 47 1.80 -6.23 -0.73
N CYS A 48 2.76 -5.42 -0.33
CA CYS A 48 3.73 -5.78 0.70
C CYS A 48 3.57 -4.93 1.95
N GLY A 49 3.69 -5.55 3.12
CA GLY A 49 3.65 -4.83 4.39
C GLY A 49 4.23 -5.68 5.50
N VAL A 50 4.82 -5.00 6.50
CA VAL A 50 5.45 -5.65 7.65
C VAL A 50 4.89 -5.00 8.91
N GLY A 51 4.59 -5.81 9.93
CA GLY A 51 4.07 -5.33 11.19
C GLY A 51 2.69 -4.71 11.02
N ILE A 52 2.52 -3.48 11.46
CA ILE A 52 1.23 -2.79 11.36
C ILE A 52 0.80 -2.53 9.92
N ASP A 53 1.76 -2.46 9.01
CA ASP A 53 1.46 -2.23 7.59
C ASP A 53 0.96 -3.48 6.87
N ALA A 54 1.07 -4.65 7.52
CA ALA A 54 0.54 -5.89 6.97
C ALA A 54 -0.97 -5.81 6.72
N SER A 55 -1.71 -5.15 7.62
CA SER A 55 -3.16 -4.99 7.47
C SER A 55 -3.52 -4.14 6.26
N THR A 56 -2.74 -3.11 5.97
CA THR A 56 -2.94 -2.28 4.78
C THR A 56 -2.68 -3.07 3.50
N ALA A 57 -1.63 -3.88 3.49
CA ALA A 57 -1.32 -4.75 2.35
C ALA A 57 -2.44 -5.76 2.12
N THR A 58 -2.96 -6.37 3.19
CA THR A 58 -4.08 -7.29 3.11
C THR A 58 -5.32 -6.60 2.53
N LEU A 59 -5.63 -5.41 3.01
CA LEU A 59 -6.78 -4.65 2.53
C LEU A 59 -6.64 -4.34 1.05
N MET A 60 -5.48 -3.85 0.62
CA MET A 60 -5.24 -3.51 -0.78
C MET A 60 -5.38 -4.71 -1.69
N SER A 61 -4.77 -5.85 -1.33
CA SER A 61 -4.87 -7.06 -2.16
C SER A 61 -6.30 -7.58 -2.20
N THR A 62 -7.04 -7.49 -1.10
CA THR A 62 -8.44 -7.89 -1.06
C THR A 62 -9.30 -7.02 -1.97
N LEU A 63 -9.10 -5.70 -1.94
CA LEU A 63 -9.83 -4.78 -2.81
C LEU A 63 -9.55 -5.05 -4.28
N LEU A 64 -8.31 -5.40 -4.62
CA LEU A 64 -7.93 -5.69 -6.00
C LEU A 64 -8.48 -7.02 -6.48
N THR A 65 -8.48 -8.03 -5.63
CA THR A 65 -8.97 -9.36 -6.03
C THR A 65 -10.48 -9.49 -5.96
N CYS A 66 -11.11 -8.86 -4.98
CA CYS A 66 -12.57 -9.01 -4.77
C CYS A 66 -13.39 -7.87 -5.34
N GLY A 67 -12.77 -6.73 -5.62
CA GLY A 67 -13.47 -5.54 -6.10
C GLY A 67 -14.09 -4.73 -4.97
N VAL A 68 -14.49 -3.51 -5.32
CA VAL A 68 -15.15 -2.57 -4.40
C VAL A 68 -16.32 -1.96 -5.15
N ASN A 69 -17.50 -2.02 -4.56
CA ASN A 69 -18.70 -1.37 -5.06
C ASN A 69 -19.18 -1.80 -6.47
N ARG A 70 -18.45 -2.66 -7.15
CA ARG A 70 -18.87 -3.21 -8.45
C ARG A 70 -18.28 -4.58 -8.65
N GLU A 71 -19.03 -5.40 -9.37
CA GLU A 71 -18.50 -6.66 -9.86
C GLU A 71 -17.53 -6.38 -10.99
N ARG A 72 -16.38 -7.01 -10.93
CA ARG A 72 -15.38 -6.96 -12.00
C ARG A 72 -14.50 -8.21 -11.92
N PRO A 73 -13.79 -8.54 -13.01
CA PRO A 73 -12.85 -9.66 -12.96
C PRO A 73 -11.79 -9.46 -11.87
N THR A 74 -11.38 -10.55 -11.26
CA THR A 74 -10.31 -10.55 -10.26
C THR A 74 -9.01 -10.06 -10.89
N LEU A 75 -8.35 -9.12 -10.22
CA LEU A 75 -7.05 -8.63 -10.65
C LEU A 75 -5.94 -9.46 -10.01
N PRO A 76 -4.79 -9.65 -10.69
CA PRO A 76 -3.72 -10.51 -10.19
C PRO A 76 -2.88 -9.80 -9.13
N ALA A 77 -3.38 -9.76 -7.90
CA ALA A 77 -2.69 -9.18 -6.76
C ALA A 77 -2.31 -10.27 -5.76
N ILE A 78 -1.08 -10.23 -5.32
CA ILE A 78 -0.54 -11.17 -4.34
C ILE A 78 -0.13 -10.39 -3.09
N GLU A 79 -0.58 -10.85 -1.94
CA GLU A 79 -0.21 -10.25 -0.67
C GLU A 79 1.09 -10.88 -0.17
N LEU A 80 2.06 -10.04 0.17
CA LEU A 80 3.29 -10.44 0.85
C LEU A 80 3.41 -9.62 2.11
N SER A 81 2.97 -10.17 3.22
CA SER A 81 3.00 -9.46 4.49
C SER A 81 3.44 -10.39 5.62
N THR A 82 3.99 -9.82 6.67
CA THR A 82 4.39 -10.54 7.85
C THR A 82 3.87 -9.83 9.08
N THR A 83 3.51 -10.59 10.09
CA THR A 83 2.91 -10.07 11.32
C THR A 83 3.92 -9.79 12.42
N THR A 84 5.22 -9.69 12.09
CA THR A 84 6.21 -9.28 13.07
C THR A 84 5.90 -7.89 13.59
N ASP A 85 6.12 -7.66 14.87
CA ASP A 85 5.75 -6.40 15.52
C ASP A 85 6.53 -5.21 14.97
N HIS A 86 7.75 -5.44 14.52
CA HIS A 86 8.61 -4.38 13.98
C HIS A 86 9.25 -4.81 12.68
N PRO A 87 9.41 -3.89 11.72
CA PRO A 87 10.20 -4.18 10.53
C PRO A 87 11.65 -4.32 10.94
N ASP A 88 12.15 -5.52 10.88
CA ASP A 88 13.54 -5.82 11.16
C ASP A 88 14.21 -6.38 9.90
N ASP A 89 15.53 -6.60 9.98
CA ASP A 89 16.29 -7.09 8.85
C ASP A 89 15.78 -8.46 8.35
N GLY A 90 15.31 -9.29 9.28
CA GLY A 90 14.78 -10.61 8.93
C GLY A 90 13.49 -10.50 8.13
N ALA A 91 12.58 -9.62 8.54
CA ALA A 91 11.32 -9.42 7.84
C ALA A 91 11.54 -8.80 6.46
N ILE A 92 12.43 -7.83 6.36
CA ILE A 92 12.77 -7.19 5.09
C ILE A 92 13.42 -8.21 4.16
N GLN A 93 14.35 -9.01 4.67
CA GLN A 93 14.99 -10.04 3.87
C GLN A 93 13.97 -11.07 3.37
N TRP A 94 12.99 -11.42 4.19
CA TRP A 94 11.91 -12.31 3.80
C TRP A 94 11.15 -11.75 2.59
N LEU A 95 10.79 -10.46 2.62
CA LEU A 95 10.12 -9.81 1.50
C LEU A 95 10.97 -9.81 0.25
N VAL A 96 12.25 -9.46 0.37
CA VAL A 96 13.18 -9.43 -0.76
C VAL A 96 13.28 -10.81 -1.40
N ASN A 97 13.41 -11.86 -0.59
CA ASN A 97 13.51 -13.22 -1.10
C ASN A 97 12.24 -13.66 -1.82
N ARG A 98 11.07 -13.31 -1.27
CA ARG A 98 9.80 -13.65 -1.89
C ARG A 98 9.59 -12.92 -3.21
N LEU A 99 9.90 -11.62 -3.25
CA LEU A 99 9.82 -10.85 -4.48
C LEU A 99 10.76 -11.37 -5.54
N GLY A 100 11.98 -11.76 -5.14
CA GLY A 100 12.95 -12.35 -6.07
C GLY A 100 12.49 -13.67 -6.63
N ALA A 101 11.83 -14.49 -5.83
CA ALA A 101 11.37 -15.81 -6.25
C ALA A 101 10.10 -15.74 -7.12
N LEU A 102 9.19 -14.82 -6.83
CA LEU A 102 7.88 -14.76 -7.47
C LEU A 102 7.77 -13.70 -8.56
N GLY A 103 8.62 -12.69 -8.50
CA GLY A 103 8.54 -11.55 -9.43
C GLY A 103 9.03 -11.91 -10.82
N GLN A 104 8.38 -11.32 -11.80
CA GLN A 104 8.75 -11.43 -13.22
C GLN A 104 8.92 -10.02 -13.78
N PRO A 105 9.67 -9.86 -14.88
CA PRO A 105 9.81 -8.52 -15.47
C PRO A 105 8.46 -7.90 -15.79
N GLY A 106 8.29 -6.66 -15.40
CA GLY A 106 7.04 -5.92 -15.59
C GLY A 106 6.09 -5.98 -14.42
N ASP A 107 6.31 -6.85 -13.43
CA ASP A 107 5.50 -6.89 -12.22
C ASP A 107 5.77 -5.63 -11.37
N VAL A 108 4.78 -5.23 -10.57
CA VAL A 108 4.88 -4.04 -9.72
C VAL A 108 4.69 -4.45 -8.27
N ALA A 109 5.52 -3.93 -7.39
CA ALA A 109 5.39 -4.11 -5.95
C ALA A 109 4.96 -2.79 -5.30
N ILE A 110 3.91 -2.84 -4.51
CA ILE A 110 3.45 -1.72 -3.70
C ILE A 110 3.82 -2.05 -2.25
N VAL A 111 4.67 -1.23 -1.65
CA VAL A 111 5.16 -1.47 -0.30
C VAL A 111 4.60 -0.41 0.64
N PHE A 112 3.90 -0.85 1.66
CA PHE A 112 3.38 0.03 2.70
C PHE A 112 4.39 0.04 3.86
N ALA A 113 4.96 1.19 4.15
CA ALA A 113 6.05 1.30 5.11
C ALA A 113 5.90 2.57 5.94
N SER A 114 5.02 2.52 6.94
CA SER A 114 4.78 3.66 7.84
C SER A 114 5.88 3.78 8.90
N GLN A 115 6.67 2.73 9.12
CA GLN A 115 7.76 2.71 10.09
C GLN A 115 9.08 2.53 9.36
N ILE A 116 9.56 3.58 8.70
CA ILE A 116 10.82 3.54 7.97
C ILE A 116 11.94 3.95 8.91
N SER A 117 12.98 3.09 9.00
CA SER A 117 14.22 3.46 9.67
C SER A 117 15.02 4.36 8.75
N THR A 118 15.49 5.48 9.29
CA THR A 118 16.29 6.44 8.51
C THR A 118 17.81 6.20 8.65
N HIS A 119 18.18 5.08 9.17
CA HIS A 119 19.60 4.73 9.37
C HIS A 119 20.18 4.01 8.18
#